data_0227c4a5e4096749855ccd9484ad8bdb
#
_entry.id   0227c4a5e4096749855ccd9484ad8bdb
#
_cell.length_a   1.000
_cell.length_b   1.000
_cell.length_c   1.000
_cell.angle_alpha   90.00
_cell.angle_beta   90.00
_cell.angle_gamma   90.00
#
_symmetry.space_group_name_H-M   'P 1'
#
loop_
_entity.id
_entity.type
_entity.pdbx_description
1 polymer ?
#
loop_
_entity_poly.entity_id
_entity_poly.type
_entity_poly.pdbx_seq_one_letter_code
_entity_poly.pdbx_strand_id
1 'polypeptide(L)'
;MLPFLSTSPFLIIGIVILILSIIGITSYYFSSKQTILRILAKTPYKPVSSFKSNEFVKVSGKALHVQNPLIAPLSKRKCIFYYIKIEQKKSNGKNSYWRTLIEEERFQDFFIESNGNMVIIKPTQHPKNYKSHLVIDKKTSSGTFNNPTPEFESLLKRYNIDSTGYFGFNKTLRYKEGIIEIGETITVAGIVKWKNLSEPIPEYNYSKIATLESDVKQKIIITDLPETVNFKRH
;
A
#
# COMPACT_ATOMS: atom_id res chain seq x y z
N MET A 1 47.05 -5.34 -35.72
CA MET A 1 45.91 -4.56 -36.17
C MET A 1 44.67 -5.35 -35.82
N LEU A 2 43.93 -4.94 -34.77
CA LEU A 2 42.65 -5.54 -34.42
C LEU A 2 41.59 -4.95 -35.39
N PRO A 3 40.72 -5.77 -36.01
CA PRO A 3 39.68 -5.27 -36.88
C PRO A 3 38.68 -4.43 -36.05
N PHE A 4 38.52 -3.17 -36.41
CA PHE A 4 37.38 -2.36 -35.93
C PHE A 4 36.09 -3.05 -36.41
N LEU A 5 35.39 -3.72 -35.49
CA LEU A 5 34.03 -4.18 -35.73
C LEU A 5 33.17 -2.92 -35.92
N SER A 6 32.82 -2.63 -37.18
CA SER A 6 31.77 -1.63 -37.48
C SER A 6 30.46 -2.22 -36.98
N THR A 7 30.08 -1.89 -35.76
CA THR A 7 28.78 -2.28 -35.22
C THR A 7 27.69 -1.57 -36.02
N SER A 8 26.89 -2.34 -36.74
CA SER A 8 25.75 -1.83 -37.48
C SER A 8 24.84 -1.02 -36.55
N PRO A 9 24.37 0.18 -36.94
CA PRO A 9 23.50 1.00 -36.09
C PRO A 9 22.21 0.25 -35.69
N PHE A 10 21.74 -0.68 -36.52
CA PHE A 10 20.60 -1.56 -36.23
C PHE A 10 20.87 -2.51 -35.05
N LEU A 11 22.12 -3.00 -34.91
CA LEU A 11 22.51 -3.86 -33.80
C LEU A 11 22.53 -3.07 -32.47
N ILE A 12 23.00 -1.82 -32.49
CA ILE A 12 22.97 -0.93 -31.29
C ILE A 12 21.53 -0.65 -30.88
N ILE A 13 20.66 -0.31 -31.84
CA ILE A 13 19.24 -0.06 -31.58
C ILE A 13 18.57 -1.31 -31.00
N GLY A 14 18.85 -2.49 -31.56
CA GLY A 14 18.33 -3.76 -31.06
C GLY A 14 18.74 -4.04 -29.59
N ILE A 15 20.01 -3.80 -29.26
CA ILE A 15 20.49 -3.95 -27.88
C ILE A 15 19.82 -2.96 -26.93
N VAL A 16 19.64 -1.70 -27.32
CA VAL A 16 18.96 -0.69 -26.50
C VAL A 16 17.50 -1.09 -26.22
N ILE A 17 16.77 -1.54 -27.24
CA ILE A 17 15.39 -2.01 -27.08
C ILE A 17 15.34 -3.22 -26.14
N LEU A 18 16.26 -4.17 -26.28
CA LEU A 18 16.34 -5.33 -25.39
C LEU A 18 16.59 -4.94 -23.95
N ILE A 19 17.53 -4.03 -23.68
CA ILE A 19 17.83 -3.54 -22.33
C ILE A 19 16.59 -2.83 -21.72
N LEU A 20 15.95 -1.95 -22.48
CA LEU A 20 14.73 -1.24 -22.02
C LEU A 20 13.61 -2.22 -21.72
N SER A 21 13.44 -3.26 -22.52
CA SER A 21 12.44 -4.31 -22.29
C SER A 21 12.73 -5.10 -21.00
N ILE A 22 13.97 -5.47 -20.77
CA ILE A 22 14.38 -6.16 -19.54
C ILE A 22 14.13 -5.27 -18.31
N ILE A 23 14.49 -3.99 -18.38
CA ILE A 23 14.23 -3.03 -17.29
C ILE A 23 12.74 -2.90 -17.03
N GLY A 24 11.90 -2.81 -18.08
CA GLY A 24 10.44 -2.73 -17.95
C GLY A 24 9.85 -3.98 -17.30
N ILE A 25 10.24 -5.17 -17.77
CA ILE A 25 9.76 -6.46 -17.25
C ILE A 25 10.19 -6.64 -15.79
N THR A 26 11.45 -6.36 -15.45
CA THR A 26 11.94 -6.50 -14.07
C THR A 26 11.27 -5.50 -13.14
N SER A 27 11.11 -4.24 -13.54
CA SER A 27 10.41 -3.22 -12.76
C SER A 27 8.96 -3.60 -12.47
N TYR A 28 8.24 -4.10 -13.49
CA TYR A 28 6.88 -4.61 -13.32
C TYR A 28 6.84 -5.81 -12.37
N TYR A 29 7.71 -6.80 -12.60
CA TYR A 29 7.73 -8.05 -11.81
C TYR A 29 8.04 -7.80 -10.33
N PHE A 30 8.94 -6.88 -9.99
CA PHE A 30 9.32 -6.54 -8.63
C PHE A 30 8.49 -5.41 -8.00
N SER A 31 7.46 -4.93 -8.69
CA SER A 31 6.57 -3.93 -8.10
C SER A 31 5.89 -4.45 -6.82
N SER A 32 5.57 -3.55 -5.89
CA SER A 32 4.89 -3.88 -4.62
C SER A 32 3.58 -4.64 -4.88
N LYS A 33 2.77 -4.18 -5.84
CA LYS A 33 1.52 -4.86 -6.25
C LYS A 33 1.76 -6.31 -6.63
N GLN A 34 2.66 -6.56 -7.60
CA GLN A 34 2.91 -7.92 -8.10
C GLN A 34 3.52 -8.83 -7.05
N THR A 35 4.35 -8.27 -6.16
CA THR A 35 4.92 -9.02 -5.05
C THR A 35 3.83 -9.49 -4.09
N ILE A 36 2.89 -8.63 -3.72
CA ILE A 36 1.75 -8.97 -2.85
C ILE A 36 0.84 -10.00 -3.53
N LEU A 37 0.48 -9.78 -4.80
CA LEU A 37 -0.37 -10.72 -5.55
C LEU A 37 0.26 -12.13 -5.60
N ARG A 38 1.57 -12.23 -5.86
CA ARG A 38 2.27 -13.53 -5.87
C ARG A 38 2.31 -14.22 -4.51
N ILE A 39 2.50 -13.46 -3.42
CA ILE A 39 2.44 -14.03 -2.07
C ILE A 39 1.04 -14.55 -1.80
N LEU A 40 0.02 -13.75 -2.06
CA LEU A 40 -1.37 -14.13 -1.82
C LEU A 40 -1.84 -15.28 -2.72
N ALA A 41 -1.36 -15.37 -3.96
CA ALA A 41 -1.66 -16.50 -4.85
C ALA A 41 -1.16 -17.83 -4.29
N LYS A 42 -0.02 -17.84 -3.60
CA LYS A 42 0.57 -19.03 -2.97
C LYS A 42 0.04 -19.31 -1.56
N THR A 43 -0.69 -18.35 -0.96
CA THR A 43 -1.18 -18.48 0.41
C THR A 43 -2.58 -19.10 0.39
N PRO A 44 -2.84 -20.19 1.16
CA PRO A 44 -4.15 -20.80 1.20
C PRO A 44 -5.19 -19.85 1.81
N TYR A 45 -6.36 -19.76 1.19
CA TYR A 45 -7.53 -19.12 1.78
C TYR A 45 -8.18 -20.08 2.77
N LYS A 46 -8.45 -19.60 3.99
CA LYS A 46 -9.15 -20.37 5.01
C LYS A 46 -10.22 -19.52 5.70
N PRO A 47 -11.41 -20.09 5.98
CA PRO A 47 -12.33 -19.45 6.89
C PRO A 47 -11.75 -19.46 8.30
N VAL A 48 -12.07 -18.44 9.10
CA VAL A 48 -11.52 -18.25 10.46
C VAL A 48 -11.79 -19.47 11.35
N SER A 49 -12.94 -20.12 11.20
CA SER A 49 -13.32 -21.33 11.94
C SER A 49 -12.39 -22.53 11.72
N SER A 50 -11.61 -22.54 10.62
CA SER A 50 -10.68 -23.62 10.29
C SER A 50 -9.20 -23.24 10.53
N PHE A 51 -8.93 -22.13 11.20
CA PHE A 51 -7.57 -21.68 11.49
C PHE A 51 -6.85 -22.62 12.45
N LYS A 52 -5.63 -23.00 12.08
CA LYS A 52 -4.72 -23.76 12.94
C LYS A 52 -3.58 -22.85 13.39
N SER A 53 -3.15 -22.97 14.65
CA SER A 53 -2.02 -22.20 15.17
C SER A 53 -0.75 -22.41 14.36
N ASN A 54 0.04 -21.34 14.18
CA ASN A 54 1.31 -21.32 13.45
C ASN A 54 1.22 -21.57 11.94
N GLU A 55 0.04 -21.48 11.38
CA GLU A 55 -0.19 -21.63 9.94
C GLU A 55 -0.23 -20.24 9.27
N PHE A 56 0.43 -20.09 8.11
CA PHE A 56 0.34 -18.89 7.31
C PHE A 56 -0.85 -18.99 6.36
N VAL A 57 -1.85 -18.15 6.56
CA VAL A 57 -3.12 -18.19 5.83
C VAL A 57 -3.51 -16.80 5.35
N LYS A 58 -4.43 -16.73 4.38
CA LYS A 58 -5.12 -15.51 4.01
C LYS A 58 -6.60 -15.58 4.32
N VAL A 59 -7.17 -14.45 4.66
CA VAL A 59 -8.59 -14.24 4.89
C VAL A 59 -9.02 -12.94 4.23
N SER A 60 -10.24 -12.90 3.71
CA SER A 60 -10.87 -11.69 3.20
C SER A 60 -12.13 -11.41 4.02
N GLY A 61 -12.36 -10.14 4.32
CA GLY A 61 -13.50 -9.73 5.11
C GLY A 61 -13.55 -8.21 5.29
N LYS A 62 -14.54 -7.74 6.03
CA LYS A 62 -14.73 -6.31 6.31
C LYS A 62 -13.74 -5.84 7.37
N ALA A 63 -13.07 -4.75 7.07
CA ALA A 63 -12.16 -4.08 7.99
C ALA A 63 -12.94 -3.25 9.01
N LEU A 64 -12.78 -3.55 10.31
CA LEU A 64 -13.46 -2.86 11.41
C LEU A 64 -12.42 -2.24 12.35
N HIS A 65 -12.73 -1.08 12.89
CA HIS A 65 -11.85 -0.39 13.82
C HIS A 65 -11.93 -0.99 15.24
N VAL A 66 -10.81 -0.97 15.96
CA VAL A 66 -10.74 -1.32 17.39
C VAL A 66 -10.85 -0.07 18.27
N GLN A 67 -10.29 1.05 17.79
CA GLN A 67 -10.23 2.34 18.46
C GLN A 67 -10.89 3.41 17.59
N ASN A 68 -10.86 4.67 18.05
CA ASN A 68 -11.31 5.79 17.22
C ASN A 68 -10.61 5.78 15.87
N PRO A 69 -11.36 5.85 14.76
CA PRO A 69 -10.79 5.75 13.43
C PRO A 69 -9.83 6.88 13.11
N LEU A 70 -8.84 6.57 12.28
CA LEU A 70 -7.98 7.57 11.66
C LEU A 70 -8.79 8.43 10.70
N ILE A 71 -8.31 9.64 10.43
CA ILE A 71 -8.85 10.55 9.42
C ILE A 71 -7.81 10.73 8.32
N ALA A 72 -8.17 10.36 7.11
CA ALA A 72 -7.30 10.51 5.95
C ALA A 72 -6.97 11.99 5.69
N PRO A 73 -5.71 12.33 5.37
CA PRO A 73 -5.25 13.71 5.37
C PRO A 73 -5.96 14.65 4.39
N LEU A 74 -6.25 14.19 3.16
CA LEU A 74 -6.89 15.01 2.13
C LEU A 74 -8.38 14.70 1.98
N SER A 75 -8.76 13.43 1.87
CA SER A 75 -10.16 13.04 1.66
C SER A 75 -11.04 13.25 2.89
N LYS A 76 -10.44 13.38 4.09
CA LYS A 76 -11.12 13.49 5.39
C LYS A 76 -12.01 12.29 5.75
N ARG A 77 -11.88 11.19 5.02
CA ARG A 77 -12.62 9.95 5.28
C ARG A 77 -12.09 9.23 6.51
N LYS A 78 -12.99 8.57 7.24
CA LYS A 78 -12.63 7.70 8.37
C LYS A 78 -12.06 6.39 7.84
N CYS A 79 -10.89 6.00 8.35
CA CYS A 79 -10.18 4.82 7.88
C CYS A 79 -9.43 4.12 9.03
N ILE A 80 -8.99 2.91 8.79
CA ILE A 80 -8.11 2.15 9.71
C ILE A 80 -6.65 2.19 9.25
N PHE A 81 -6.44 2.47 7.98
CA PHE A 81 -5.12 2.56 7.36
C PHE A 81 -5.15 3.62 6.27
N TYR A 82 -4.13 4.47 6.21
CA TYR A 82 -3.88 5.32 5.06
C TYR A 82 -2.42 5.32 4.64
N TYR A 83 -2.20 5.51 3.36
CA TYR A 83 -0.94 5.78 2.72
C TYR A 83 -1.03 7.08 1.95
N ILE A 84 -0.05 7.97 2.13
CA ILE A 84 0.04 9.20 1.35
C ILE A 84 1.43 9.37 0.75
N LYS A 85 1.47 10.04 -0.40
CA LYS A 85 2.72 10.43 -1.04
C LYS A 85 2.59 11.81 -1.67
N ILE A 86 3.51 12.71 -1.31
CA ILE A 86 3.67 14.03 -1.91
C ILE A 86 4.97 14.06 -2.67
N GLU A 87 4.94 14.41 -3.94
CA GLU A 87 6.10 14.47 -4.80
C GLU A 87 6.17 15.82 -5.51
N GLN A 88 7.38 16.33 -5.71
CA GLN A 88 7.67 17.54 -6.48
C GLN A 88 8.39 17.18 -7.76
N LYS A 89 7.96 17.73 -8.89
CA LYS A 89 8.71 17.66 -10.14
C LYS A 89 9.91 18.60 -10.06
N LYS A 90 11.09 18.07 -10.29
CA LYS A 90 12.36 18.81 -10.39
C LYS A 90 12.92 18.64 -11.79
N SER A 91 13.68 19.65 -12.24
CA SER A 91 14.43 19.62 -13.49
C SER A 91 15.89 19.97 -13.22
N ASN A 92 16.79 19.31 -13.92
CA ASN A 92 18.22 19.63 -13.94
C ASN A 92 18.65 20.25 -15.29
N GLY A 93 17.70 20.85 -16.02
CA GLY A 93 17.92 21.45 -17.34
C GLY A 93 17.75 20.48 -18.50
N LYS A 94 18.26 19.26 -18.41
CA LYS A 94 18.15 18.24 -19.46
C LYS A 94 16.99 17.26 -19.23
N ASN A 95 16.79 16.87 -17.96
CA ASN A 95 15.79 15.86 -17.57
C ASN A 95 14.91 16.39 -16.44
N SER A 96 13.69 15.88 -16.37
CA SER A 96 12.81 16.11 -15.22
C SER A 96 12.53 14.80 -14.49
N TYR A 97 12.47 14.87 -13.16
CA TYR A 97 12.18 13.71 -12.29
C TYR A 97 11.27 14.11 -11.13
N TRP A 98 10.62 13.12 -10.52
CA TRP A 98 9.80 13.32 -9.34
C TRP A 98 10.59 13.03 -8.08
N ARG A 99 10.72 14.04 -7.22
CA ARG A 99 11.33 13.92 -5.89
C ARG A 99 10.24 13.72 -4.85
N THR A 100 10.30 12.64 -4.09
CA THR A 100 9.42 12.44 -2.93
C THR A 100 9.76 13.45 -1.85
N LEU A 101 8.75 14.19 -1.38
CA LEU A 101 8.84 15.12 -0.26
C LEU A 101 8.34 14.46 1.02
N ILE A 102 7.18 13.81 0.94
CA ILE A 102 6.54 13.08 2.04
C ILE A 102 6.11 11.72 1.52
N GLU A 103 6.33 10.71 2.33
CA GLU A 103 5.77 9.38 2.17
C GLU A 103 5.43 8.86 3.57
N GLU A 104 4.16 8.70 3.84
CA GLU A 104 3.66 8.37 5.18
C GLU A 104 2.63 7.25 5.09
N GLU A 105 2.76 6.27 5.98
CA GLU A 105 1.76 5.26 6.27
C GLU A 105 1.32 5.43 7.71
N ARG A 106 0.00 5.44 7.97
CA ARG A 106 -0.56 5.32 9.32
C ARG A 106 -1.63 4.27 9.36
N PHE A 107 -1.63 3.53 10.43
CA PHE A 107 -2.58 2.45 10.69
C PHE A 107 -2.83 2.36 12.19
N GLN A 108 -3.85 1.62 12.54
CA GLN A 108 -4.17 1.19 13.89
C GLN A 108 -4.38 -0.33 13.90
N ASP A 109 -4.51 -0.91 15.08
CA ASP A 109 -5.04 -2.27 15.21
C ASP A 109 -6.47 -2.30 14.67
N PHE A 110 -6.83 -3.39 13.99
CA PHE A 110 -8.15 -3.52 13.40
C PHE A 110 -8.62 -4.98 13.38
N PHE A 111 -9.91 -5.16 13.21
CA PHE A 111 -10.50 -6.47 12.98
C PHE A 111 -10.74 -6.71 11.49
N ILE A 112 -10.66 -7.97 11.10
CA ILE A 112 -11.30 -8.49 9.88
C ILE A 112 -12.50 -9.32 10.33
N GLU A 113 -13.70 -8.89 9.94
CA GLU A 113 -14.93 -9.67 10.08
C GLU A 113 -15.13 -10.49 8.81
N SER A 114 -15.22 -11.80 8.96
CA SER A 114 -15.43 -12.75 7.87
C SER A 114 -16.43 -13.83 8.30
N ASN A 115 -17.62 -13.81 7.72
CA ASN A 115 -18.68 -14.78 8.00
C ASN A 115 -19.01 -14.89 9.51
N GLY A 116 -19.17 -13.76 10.19
CA GLY A 116 -19.50 -13.70 11.62
C GLY A 116 -18.34 -14.02 12.57
N ASN A 117 -17.15 -14.26 12.05
CA ASN A 117 -15.95 -14.48 12.86
C ASN A 117 -15.00 -13.28 12.74
N MET A 118 -14.29 -12.98 13.82
CA MET A 118 -13.35 -11.87 13.87
C MET A 118 -11.90 -12.33 14.01
N VAL A 119 -11.00 -11.61 13.35
CA VAL A 119 -9.55 -11.79 13.45
C VAL A 119 -8.92 -10.43 13.73
N ILE A 120 -8.05 -10.36 14.73
CA ILE A 120 -7.30 -9.13 15.03
C ILE A 120 -6.04 -9.06 14.18
N ILE A 121 -5.78 -7.89 13.62
CA ILE A 121 -4.56 -7.56 12.89
C ILE A 121 -3.84 -6.45 13.66
N LYS A 122 -2.56 -6.69 13.98
CA LYS A 122 -1.71 -5.73 14.71
C LYS A 122 -0.47 -5.39 13.90
N PRO A 123 -0.57 -4.45 12.95
CA PRO A 123 0.60 -3.98 12.22
C PRO A 123 1.52 -3.16 13.14
N THR A 124 2.83 -3.21 12.89
CA THR A 124 3.82 -2.35 13.58
C THR A 124 4.75 -1.70 12.56
N GLN A 125 5.14 -0.44 12.83
CA GLN A 125 6.04 0.33 11.97
C GLN A 125 7.51 0.09 12.32
N HIS A 126 7.79 -0.05 13.62
CA HIS A 126 9.14 -0.18 14.11
C HIS A 126 9.25 -1.35 15.11
N PRO A 127 9.81 -2.51 14.69
CA PRO A 127 10.17 -2.89 13.33
C PRO A 127 8.94 -3.10 12.44
N LYS A 128 9.06 -2.78 11.13
CA LYS A 128 7.96 -2.97 10.18
C LYS A 128 7.68 -4.46 9.97
N ASN A 129 6.52 -4.92 10.46
CA ASN A 129 6.11 -6.33 10.46
C ASN A 129 5.13 -6.68 9.35
N TYR A 130 4.81 -5.75 8.44
CA TYR A 130 3.85 -5.94 7.36
C TYR A 130 4.40 -5.50 5.99
N LYS A 131 3.72 -5.94 4.94
CA LYS A 131 3.80 -5.41 3.56
C LYS A 131 2.40 -4.99 3.15
N SER A 132 2.26 -3.81 2.60
CA SER A 132 0.98 -3.25 2.16
C SER A 132 1.04 -2.82 0.70
N HIS A 133 -0.11 -2.88 0.05
CA HIS A 133 -0.37 -2.18 -1.20
C HIS A 133 -1.83 -1.76 -1.19
N LEU A 134 -2.06 -0.45 -1.21
CA LEU A 134 -3.39 0.14 -1.25
C LEU A 134 -3.69 0.66 -2.64
N VAL A 135 -4.92 0.53 -3.06
CA VAL A 135 -5.46 1.23 -4.23
C VAL A 135 -5.37 2.73 -3.97
N ILE A 136 -5.05 3.51 -4.98
CA ILE A 136 -5.01 4.97 -4.84
C ILE A 136 -6.41 5.53 -5.08
N ASP A 137 -7.04 5.96 -4.01
CA ASP A 137 -8.40 6.51 -3.98
C ASP A 137 -8.48 7.96 -4.44
N LYS A 138 -7.50 8.76 -4.04
CA LYS A 138 -7.49 10.19 -4.34
C LYS A 138 -6.15 10.65 -4.88
N LYS A 139 -6.21 11.48 -5.92
CA LYS A 139 -5.05 12.14 -6.52
C LYS A 139 -5.38 13.61 -6.71
N THR A 140 -4.40 14.48 -6.48
CA THR A 140 -4.45 15.90 -6.83
C THR A 140 -3.07 16.40 -7.21
N SER A 141 -3.01 17.51 -7.90
CA SER A 141 -1.75 18.11 -8.34
C SER A 141 -1.86 19.63 -8.45
N SER A 142 -0.71 20.29 -8.41
CA SER A 142 -0.54 21.69 -8.76
C SER A 142 0.57 21.86 -9.79
N GLY A 143 0.68 23.02 -10.41
CA GLY A 143 1.72 23.33 -11.38
C GLY A 143 1.73 24.80 -11.74
N THR A 144 2.64 25.22 -12.62
CA THR A 144 2.85 26.64 -12.99
C THR A 144 1.56 27.38 -13.37
N PHE A 145 0.64 26.68 -14.07
CA PHE A 145 -0.65 27.22 -14.52
C PHE A 145 -1.85 26.55 -13.85
N ASN A 146 -1.62 25.73 -12.82
CA ASN A 146 -2.65 25.01 -12.09
C ASN A 146 -2.46 25.24 -10.59
N ASN A 147 -3.31 26.06 -10.00
CA ASN A 147 -3.27 26.33 -8.57
C ASN A 147 -3.67 25.07 -7.78
N PRO A 148 -3.04 24.82 -6.62
CA PRO A 148 -3.52 23.80 -5.73
C PRO A 148 -4.94 24.13 -5.25
N THR A 149 -5.80 23.12 -5.05
CA THR A 149 -7.09 23.34 -4.41
C THR A 149 -6.89 23.81 -2.97
N PRO A 150 -7.88 24.53 -2.36
CA PRO A 150 -7.75 25.01 -0.98
C PRO A 150 -7.43 23.88 0.02
N GLU A 151 -8.01 22.70 -0.19
CA GLU A 151 -7.77 21.52 0.66
C GLU A 151 -6.33 21.02 0.49
N PHE A 152 -5.82 21.01 -0.74
CA PHE A 152 -4.45 20.60 -1.02
C PHE A 152 -3.45 21.62 -0.48
N GLU A 153 -3.72 22.91 -0.63
CA GLU A 153 -2.91 23.98 -0.04
C GLU A 153 -2.85 23.87 1.50
N SER A 154 -3.99 23.66 2.15
CA SER A 154 -4.08 23.43 3.59
C SER A 154 -3.27 22.20 4.03
N LEU A 155 -3.31 21.12 3.23
CA LEU A 155 -2.53 19.93 3.47
C LEU A 155 -1.03 20.20 3.34
N LEU A 156 -0.58 20.88 2.28
CA LEU A 156 0.83 21.24 2.07
C LEU A 156 1.37 22.05 3.23
N LYS A 157 0.61 23.03 3.72
CA LYS A 157 0.98 23.84 4.90
C LYS A 157 1.16 22.98 6.16
N ARG A 158 0.33 21.97 6.36
CA ARG A 158 0.48 21.03 7.50
C ARG A 158 1.81 20.26 7.46
N TYR A 159 2.33 19.98 6.27
CA TYR A 159 3.62 19.35 6.07
C TYR A 159 4.78 20.33 5.90
N ASN A 160 4.56 21.63 6.14
CA ASN A 160 5.54 22.69 5.93
C ASN A 160 6.09 22.73 4.49
N ILE A 161 5.22 22.49 3.52
CA ILE A 161 5.55 22.52 2.10
C ILE A 161 4.92 23.75 1.47
N ASP A 162 5.75 24.69 0.98
CA ASP A 162 5.28 25.82 0.18
C ASP A 162 4.86 25.34 -1.21
N SER A 163 3.66 25.73 -1.63
CA SER A 163 3.15 25.46 -2.97
C SER A 163 3.82 26.34 -4.03
N THR A 164 4.39 27.49 -3.64
CA THR A 164 5.04 28.47 -4.52
C THR A 164 6.57 28.40 -4.44
N GLY A 165 7.24 28.78 -5.53
CA GLY A 165 8.67 28.90 -5.62
C GLY A 165 9.16 30.35 -5.41
N TYR A 166 10.47 30.60 -5.53
CA TYR A 166 11.11 31.88 -5.30
C TYR A 166 10.56 33.04 -6.16
N PHE A 167 10.07 32.76 -7.36
CA PHE A 167 9.54 33.76 -8.28
C PHE A 167 8.00 33.87 -8.24
N GLY A 168 7.35 33.33 -7.20
CA GLY A 168 5.91 33.36 -7.08
C GLY A 168 5.16 32.35 -7.96
N PHE A 169 5.84 31.57 -8.79
CA PHE A 169 5.22 30.52 -9.59
C PHE A 169 4.94 29.27 -8.76
N ASN A 170 3.82 28.61 -9.04
CA ASN A 170 3.49 27.37 -8.37
C ASN A 170 4.52 26.26 -8.68
N LYS A 171 4.90 25.52 -7.64
CA LYS A 171 5.67 24.28 -7.78
C LYS A 171 4.78 23.22 -8.42
N THR A 172 5.35 22.42 -9.31
CA THR A 172 4.64 21.24 -9.81
C THR A 172 4.70 20.13 -8.75
N LEU A 173 3.57 19.97 -8.06
CA LEU A 173 3.41 19.00 -6.99
C LEU A 173 2.34 17.96 -7.39
N ARG A 174 2.45 16.75 -6.88
CA ARG A 174 1.39 15.74 -6.95
C ARG A 174 1.24 15.02 -5.61
N TYR A 175 0.00 14.70 -5.31
CA TYR A 175 -0.41 13.97 -4.13
C TYR A 175 -1.15 12.69 -4.52
N LYS A 176 -0.90 11.64 -3.76
CA LYS A 176 -1.61 10.37 -3.87
C LYS A 176 -2.02 9.93 -2.46
N GLU A 177 -3.24 9.44 -2.33
CA GLU A 177 -3.79 8.89 -1.10
C GLU A 177 -4.49 7.57 -1.41
N GLY A 178 -4.14 6.52 -0.67
CA GLY A 178 -4.85 5.26 -0.62
C GLY A 178 -5.27 5.01 0.83
N ILE A 179 -6.47 4.52 1.04
CA ILE A 179 -7.02 4.28 2.38
C ILE A 179 -7.71 2.92 2.44
N ILE A 180 -7.80 2.36 3.64
CA ILE A 180 -8.74 1.28 3.95
C ILE A 180 -9.83 1.89 4.83
N GLU A 181 -11.04 2.01 4.28
CA GLU A 181 -12.19 2.52 5.01
C GLU A 181 -12.75 1.49 6.00
N ILE A 182 -13.50 1.99 6.98
CA ILE A 182 -14.24 1.11 7.89
C ILE A 182 -15.37 0.43 7.11
N GLY A 183 -15.46 -0.89 7.22
CA GLY A 183 -16.43 -1.71 6.50
C GLY A 183 -15.99 -2.12 5.09
N GLU A 184 -14.86 -1.63 4.62
CA GLU A 184 -14.29 -2.05 3.33
C GLU A 184 -13.84 -3.51 3.38
N THR A 185 -14.07 -4.24 2.28
CA THR A 185 -13.62 -5.63 2.16
C THR A 185 -12.19 -5.68 1.66
N ILE A 186 -11.30 -6.20 2.49
CA ILE A 186 -9.87 -6.32 2.20
C ILE A 186 -9.38 -7.76 2.35
N THR A 187 -8.18 -8.02 1.88
CA THR A 187 -7.48 -9.29 2.08
C THR A 187 -6.26 -9.09 2.96
N VAL A 188 -6.17 -9.93 4.00
CA VAL A 188 -5.02 -9.98 4.90
C VAL A 188 -4.45 -11.39 4.93
N ALA A 189 -3.12 -11.53 4.98
CA ALA A 189 -2.47 -12.81 5.23
C ALA A 189 -1.45 -12.67 6.37
N GLY A 190 -1.29 -13.72 7.15
CA GLY A 190 -0.38 -13.76 8.28
C GLY A 190 -0.37 -15.13 8.97
N ILE A 191 0.45 -15.25 10.00
CA ILE A 191 0.56 -16.45 10.81
C ILE A 191 -0.52 -16.41 11.88
N VAL A 192 -1.33 -17.44 11.94
CA VAL A 192 -2.41 -17.59 12.93
C VAL A 192 -1.83 -17.80 14.32
N LYS A 193 -2.28 -16.99 15.28
CA LYS A 193 -2.11 -17.20 16.71
C LYS A 193 -3.45 -17.09 17.41
N TRP A 194 -3.75 -17.96 18.35
CA TRP A 194 -4.93 -17.88 19.19
C TRP A 194 -4.58 -17.23 20.51
N LYS A 195 -5.31 -16.18 20.89
CA LYS A 195 -5.15 -15.46 22.16
C LYS A 195 -6.44 -15.53 22.98
N ASN A 196 -6.31 -15.67 24.28
CA ASN A 196 -7.45 -15.51 25.19
C ASN A 196 -7.81 -14.02 25.22
N LEU A 197 -9.09 -13.72 25.23
CA LEU A 197 -9.58 -12.36 25.45
C LEU A 197 -9.49 -12.04 26.94
N SER A 198 -8.84 -10.91 27.28
CA SER A 198 -8.84 -10.36 28.65
C SER A 198 -10.15 -9.65 28.96
N GLU A 199 -10.81 -9.10 27.93
CA GLU A 199 -12.09 -8.40 28.04
C GLU A 199 -13.03 -8.85 26.93
N PRO A 200 -14.35 -8.90 27.17
CA PRO A 200 -15.32 -9.21 26.14
C PRO A 200 -15.31 -8.17 25.01
N ILE A 201 -15.38 -8.61 23.77
CA ILE A 201 -15.59 -7.74 22.61
C ILE A 201 -17.08 -7.71 22.33
N PRO A 202 -17.73 -6.53 22.17
CA PRO A 202 -19.14 -6.43 21.79
C PRO A 202 -19.42 -7.30 20.55
N GLU A 203 -20.54 -8.03 20.58
CA GLU A 203 -20.99 -8.92 19.50
C GLU A 203 -20.08 -10.14 19.20
N TYR A 204 -19.05 -10.40 20.04
CA TYR A 204 -18.17 -11.55 19.90
C TYR A 204 -18.23 -12.46 21.15
N ASN A 205 -18.90 -13.62 21.03
CA ASN A 205 -19.25 -14.49 22.14
C ASN A 205 -18.19 -15.57 22.48
N TYR A 206 -16.99 -15.50 21.94
CA TYR A 206 -15.96 -16.49 22.18
C TYR A 206 -14.91 -15.97 23.15
N SER A 207 -14.38 -16.88 23.99
CA SER A 207 -13.30 -16.56 24.95
C SER A 207 -11.92 -16.43 24.30
N LYS A 208 -11.78 -16.83 23.04
CA LYS A 208 -10.51 -16.78 22.28
C LYS A 208 -10.73 -16.08 20.95
N ILE A 209 -9.74 -15.32 20.53
CA ILE A 209 -9.73 -14.67 19.23
C ILE A 209 -8.46 -15.04 18.45
N ALA A 210 -8.61 -15.24 17.15
CA ALA A 210 -7.49 -15.40 16.25
C ALA A 210 -6.79 -14.04 16.02
N THR A 211 -5.46 -14.05 15.97
CA THR A 211 -4.64 -12.92 15.49
C THR A 211 -3.84 -13.37 14.29
N LEU A 212 -3.60 -12.48 13.32
CA LEU A 212 -2.63 -12.69 12.28
C LEU A 212 -1.36 -11.89 12.61
N GLU A 213 -0.27 -12.61 12.74
CA GLU A 213 1.03 -12.06 13.14
C GLU A 213 2.09 -12.31 12.07
N SER A 214 3.22 -11.67 12.23
CA SER A 214 4.44 -11.90 11.44
C SER A 214 5.43 -12.74 12.22
N ASP A 215 6.37 -13.35 11.50
CA ASP A 215 7.60 -13.88 12.07
C ASP A 215 8.84 -13.31 11.33
N VAL A 216 10.01 -13.91 11.57
CA VAL A 216 11.27 -13.50 10.94
C VAL A 216 11.23 -13.67 9.41
N LYS A 217 10.50 -14.68 8.91
CA LYS A 217 10.45 -15.05 7.48
C LYS A 217 9.24 -14.47 6.76
N GLN A 218 8.10 -14.32 7.46
CA GLN A 218 6.81 -14.01 6.86
C GLN A 218 6.20 -12.77 7.52
N LYS A 219 6.00 -11.71 6.74
CA LYS A 219 5.32 -10.49 7.17
C LYS A 219 3.82 -10.59 6.96
N ILE A 220 3.06 -9.85 7.75
CA ILE A 220 1.63 -9.63 7.49
C ILE A 220 1.49 -8.98 6.12
N ILE A 221 0.53 -9.44 5.31
CA ILE A 221 0.17 -8.85 4.03
C ILE A 221 -1.17 -8.14 4.21
N ILE A 222 -1.27 -6.89 3.79
CA ILE A 222 -2.50 -6.07 3.89
C ILE A 222 -2.75 -5.43 2.53
N THR A 223 -3.92 -5.64 1.95
CA THR A 223 -4.28 -5.04 0.66
C THR A 223 -5.79 -4.98 0.45
N ASP A 224 -6.24 -3.92 -0.20
CA ASP A 224 -7.59 -3.67 -0.69
C ASP A 224 -7.74 -3.97 -2.20
N LEU A 225 -6.74 -4.60 -2.81
CA LEU A 225 -6.78 -4.95 -4.23
C LEU A 225 -8.00 -5.83 -4.55
N PRO A 226 -8.90 -5.42 -5.45
CA PRO A 226 -10.12 -6.17 -5.77
C PRO A 226 -9.84 -7.59 -6.27
N GLU A 227 -8.70 -7.79 -6.96
CA GLU A 227 -8.29 -9.10 -7.47
C GLU A 227 -8.01 -10.12 -6.35
N THR A 228 -7.81 -9.65 -5.11
CA THR A 228 -7.52 -10.52 -3.96
C THR A 228 -8.75 -10.90 -3.17
N VAL A 229 -9.86 -10.20 -3.32
CA VAL A 229 -11.13 -10.41 -2.61
C VAL A 229 -11.97 -11.50 -3.30
N ASN A 230 -11.95 -11.56 -4.63
CA ASN A 230 -12.78 -12.45 -5.43
C ASN A 230 -12.11 -13.82 -5.67
N PHE A 231 -11.85 -14.59 -4.62
CA PHE A 231 -11.50 -15.98 -4.81
C PHE A 231 -12.77 -16.80 -5.06
N LYS A 232 -13.20 -16.92 -6.32
CA LYS A 232 -14.10 -17.99 -6.71
C LYS A 232 -13.41 -19.31 -6.37
N ARG A 233 -14.09 -20.16 -5.55
CA ARG A 233 -13.70 -21.57 -5.40
C ARG A 233 -13.75 -22.20 -6.79
N HIS A 234 -12.62 -22.61 -7.30
CA HIS A 234 -12.54 -23.64 -8.34
C HIS A 234 -12.41 -25.00 -7.65
#